data_86a8d4f7d88fe2245404ef3eba784810
#
_entry.id   86a8d4f7d88fe2245404ef3eba784810
#
_cell.length_a   1.000
_cell.length_b   1.000
_cell.length_c   1.000
_cell.angle_alpha   90.00
_cell.angle_beta   90.00
_cell.angle_gamma   90.00
#
_symmetry.space_group_name_H-M   'P 1'
#
loop_
_entity.id
_entity.type
_entity.pdbx_description
1 polymer ?
#
loop_
_entity_poly.entity_id
_entity_poly.type
_entity_poly.pdbx_seq_one_letter_code
_entity_poly.pdbx_strand_id
1 'polypeptide(L)'
;MEFILTLATQFWQWTVVIILIIIGLTINIIDRKQINKWRVNFKYDEYPHMKPIRIATRDKGFWGAILMWLLGRRRWQISKDFHYELNGVKYVIPKGFSFDGASVPKFLATFLSPVGVLLLGGLIHDYAYKYAALKPALQQSSLLVVDQKQADKIFRDINIEINGFYFLNYLAYWALR
;
A
#
# COMPACT_ATOMS: atom_id res chain seq x y z
N MET A 1 -9.78 -36.98 -24.60
CA MET A 1 -9.85 -35.50 -24.67
C MET A 1 -11.29 -35.00 -24.62
N GLU A 2 -12.22 -35.61 -25.35
CA GLU A 2 -13.63 -35.24 -25.34
C GLU A 2 -14.34 -35.39 -23.97
N PHE A 3 -14.01 -36.43 -23.21
CA PHE A 3 -14.56 -36.67 -21.87
C PHE A 3 -14.23 -35.51 -20.90
N ILE A 4 -13.01 -35.00 -20.92
CA ILE A 4 -12.59 -33.87 -20.07
C ILE A 4 -13.31 -32.58 -20.48
N LEU A 5 -13.49 -32.34 -21.78
CA LEU A 5 -14.21 -31.21 -22.31
C LEU A 5 -15.71 -31.27 -21.91
N THR A 6 -16.33 -32.44 -21.98
CA THR A 6 -17.72 -32.64 -21.56
C THR A 6 -17.90 -32.38 -20.06
N LEU A 7 -16.98 -32.87 -19.21
CA LEU A 7 -17.00 -32.57 -17.77
C LEU A 7 -16.80 -31.08 -17.51
N ALA A 8 -15.89 -30.43 -18.20
CA ALA A 8 -15.64 -29.00 -18.05
C ALA A 8 -16.83 -28.14 -18.43
N THR A 9 -17.60 -28.52 -19.47
CA THR A 9 -18.81 -27.79 -19.90
C THR A 9 -20.02 -28.06 -19.03
N GLN A 10 -20.14 -29.26 -18.49
CA GLN A 10 -21.26 -29.65 -17.61
C GLN A 10 -21.11 -29.13 -16.18
N PHE A 11 -19.85 -29.05 -15.70
CA PHE A 11 -19.52 -28.63 -14.33
C PHE A 11 -18.59 -27.41 -14.33
N TRP A 12 -18.80 -26.45 -15.23
CA TRP A 12 -17.91 -25.30 -15.40
C TRP A 12 -17.65 -24.52 -14.11
N GLN A 13 -18.66 -24.44 -13.21
CA GLN A 13 -18.48 -23.76 -11.92
C GLN A 13 -17.39 -24.43 -11.08
N TRP A 14 -17.39 -25.77 -11.00
CA TRP A 14 -16.39 -26.53 -10.29
C TRP A 14 -15.02 -26.45 -10.96
N THR A 15 -14.99 -26.40 -12.28
CA THR A 15 -13.74 -26.20 -13.03
C THR A 15 -13.14 -24.84 -12.70
N VAL A 16 -13.93 -23.77 -12.64
CA VAL A 16 -13.46 -22.44 -12.22
C VAL A 16 -12.95 -22.47 -10.78
N VAL A 17 -13.67 -23.09 -9.85
CA VAL A 17 -13.23 -23.20 -8.45
C VAL A 17 -11.89 -23.92 -8.34
N ILE A 18 -11.73 -25.04 -9.04
CA ILE A 18 -10.46 -25.81 -9.04
C ILE A 18 -9.30 -24.98 -9.60
N ILE A 19 -9.53 -24.26 -10.70
CA ILE A 19 -8.52 -23.38 -11.29
C ILE A 19 -8.12 -22.29 -10.29
N LEU A 20 -9.08 -21.64 -9.62
CA LEU A 20 -8.79 -20.62 -8.61
C LEU A 20 -7.98 -21.18 -7.42
N ILE A 21 -8.31 -22.41 -6.98
CA ILE A 21 -7.55 -23.10 -5.92
C ILE A 21 -6.11 -23.34 -6.38
N ILE A 22 -5.91 -23.87 -7.59
CA ILE A 22 -4.57 -24.14 -8.13
C ILE A 22 -3.76 -22.83 -8.25
N ILE A 23 -4.37 -21.78 -8.76
CA ILE A 23 -3.75 -20.44 -8.84
C ILE A 23 -3.36 -19.96 -7.43
N GLY A 24 -4.27 -20.05 -6.47
CA GLY A 24 -4.01 -19.65 -5.08
C GLY A 24 -2.87 -20.41 -4.44
N LEU A 25 -2.84 -21.74 -4.62
CA LEU A 25 -1.75 -22.59 -4.12
C LEU A 25 -0.41 -22.24 -4.78
N THR A 26 -0.41 -22.01 -6.09
CA THR A 26 0.79 -21.63 -6.83
C THR A 26 1.35 -20.30 -6.34
N ILE A 27 0.49 -19.29 -6.19
CA ILE A 27 0.85 -17.98 -5.65
C ILE A 27 1.42 -18.13 -4.24
N ASN A 28 0.79 -18.94 -3.38
CA ASN A 28 1.26 -19.19 -2.01
C ASN A 28 2.66 -19.81 -1.97
N ILE A 29 2.93 -20.76 -2.85
CA ILE A 29 4.26 -21.39 -2.94
C ILE A 29 5.32 -20.36 -3.41
N ILE A 30 4.99 -19.54 -4.40
CA ILE A 30 5.88 -18.49 -4.89
C ILE A 30 6.15 -17.46 -3.78
N ASP A 31 5.11 -16.99 -3.09
CA ASP A 31 5.22 -16.04 -2.00
C ASP A 31 6.15 -16.55 -0.90
N ARG A 32 5.94 -17.79 -0.42
CA ARG A 32 6.79 -18.39 0.60
C ARG A 32 8.26 -18.47 0.18
N LYS A 33 8.55 -18.83 -1.09
CA LYS A 33 9.92 -18.89 -1.61
C LYS A 33 10.58 -17.52 -1.66
N GLN A 34 9.83 -16.48 -2.04
CA GLN A 34 10.35 -15.13 -2.17
C GLN A 34 10.56 -14.48 -0.79
N ILE A 35 9.61 -14.62 0.12
CA ILE A 35 9.70 -14.11 1.49
C ILE A 35 10.91 -14.70 2.23
N ASN A 36 11.20 -15.98 2.06
CA ASN A 36 12.37 -16.59 2.67
C ASN A 36 13.71 -15.99 2.20
N LYS A 37 13.73 -15.35 1.02
CA LYS A 37 14.89 -14.63 0.48
C LYS A 37 14.88 -13.13 0.78
N TRP A 38 13.78 -12.62 1.33
CA TRP A 38 13.60 -11.20 1.61
C TRP A 38 14.59 -10.73 2.69
N ARG A 39 15.16 -9.54 2.50
CA ARG A 39 16.24 -9.02 3.36
C ARG A 39 16.09 -7.55 3.75
N VAL A 40 14.92 -6.97 3.51
CA VAL A 40 14.65 -5.61 3.97
C VAL A 40 14.35 -5.63 5.47
N ASN A 41 14.97 -4.73 6.22
CA ASN A 41 14.73 -4.56 7.65
C ASN A 41 13.94 -3.28 7.86
N PHE A 42 12.67 -3.42 8.23
CA PHE A 42 11.80 -2.31 8.56
C PHE A 42 11.26 -2.49 9.98
N LYS A 43 11.41 -1.44 10.79
CA LYS A 43 10.91 -1.40 12.17
C LYS A 43 10.27 -0.07 12.45
N TYR A 44 9.33 -0.04 13.37
CA TYR A 44 8.70 1.18 13.87
C TYR A 44 8.39 1.00 15.37
N ASP A 45 8.44 2.11 16.11
CA ASP A 45 8.23 2.08 17.55
C ASP A 45 6.74 1.97 17.90
N GLU A 46 5.90 2.73 17.20
CA GLU A 46 4.47 2.84 17.43
C GLU A 46 3.74 3.01 16.10
N TYR A 47 2.52 2.48 16.00
CA TYR A 47 1.70 2.68 14.80
C TYR A 47 1.40 4.17 14.58
N PRO A 48 1.35 4.67 13.32
CA PRO A 48 1.18 6.10 13.08
C PRO A 48 -0.17 6.61 13.62
N HIS A 49 -0.11 7.61 14.48
CA HIS A 49 -1.29 8.32 14.96
C HIS A 49 -1.82 9.25 13.87
N MET A 50 -3.03 8.98 13.41
CA MET A 50 -3.64 9.69 12.30
C MET A 50 -5.02 10.20 12.67
N LYS A 51 -5.41 11.32 12.06
CA LYS A 51 -6.79 11.84 12.12
C LYS A 51 -7.30 12.09 10.71
N PRO A 52 -8.58 11.81 10.42
CA PRO A 52 -9.17 12.13 9.13
C PRO A 52 -9.28 13.66 8.97
N ILE A 53 -8.99 14.14 7.77
CA ILE A 53 -9.24 15.54 7.41
C ILE A 53 -10.67 15.65 6.91
N ARG A 54 -11.42 16.59 7.48
CA ARG A 54 -12.83 16.82 7.10
C ARG A 54 -12.91 17.25 5.63
N ILE A 55 -13.81 16.63 4.89
CA ILE A 55 -14.21 17.11 3.55
C ILE A 55 -15.18 18.26 3.76
N ALA A 56 -14.78 19.47 3.31
CA ALA A 56 -15.60 20.68 3.46
C ALA A 56 -16.72 20.67 2.42
N THR A 57 -17.94 20.37 2.86
CA THR A 57 -19.14 20.34 2.00
C THR A 57 -20.13 21.46 2.31
N ARG A 58 -19.93 22.17 3.45
CA ARG A 58 -20.93 23.08 4.03
C ARG A 58 -21.41 24.17 3.06
N ASP A 59 -20.52 24.78 2.30
CA ASP A 59 -20.85 25.96 1.47
C ASP A 59 -20.89 25.63 -0.03
N LYS A 60 -21.10 24.36 -0.39
CA LYS A 60 -21.04 23.89 -1.79
C LYS A 60 -22.41 23.75 -2.46
N GLY A 61 -23.49 24.03 -1.73
CA GLY A 61 -24.86 23.73 -2.19
C GLY A 61 -25.10 22.23 -2.31
N PHE A 62 -26.35 21.83 -2.61
CA PHE A 62 -26.75 20.43 -2.64
C PHE A 62 -25.91 19.59 -3.63
N TRP A 63 -25.85 20.00 -4.90
CA TRP A 63 -25.12 19.26 -5.92
C TRP A 63 -23.59 19.26 -5.72
N GLY A 64 -23.05 20.40 -5.28
CA GLY A 64 -21.63 20.49 -4.94
C GLY A 64 -21.26 19.60 -3.75
N ALA A 65 -22.11 19.51 -2.74
CA ALA A 65 -21.90 18.61 -1.60
C ALA A 65 -21.94 17.13 -2.03
N ILE A 66 -22.90 16.74 -2.87
CA ILE A 66 -22.96 15.36 -3.43
C ILE A 66 -21.70 15.06 -4.24
N LEU A 67 -21.29 15.97 -5.13
CA LEU A 67 -20.09 15.79 -5.94
C LEU A 67 -18.83 15.63 -5.06
N MET A 68 -18.69 16.47 -4.04
CA MET A 68 -17.58 16.39 -3.09
C MET A 68 -17.64 15.11 -2.25
N TRP A 69 -18.82 14.62 -1.91
CA TRP A 69 -18.99 13.36 -1.20
C TRP A 69 -18.60 12.14 -2.05
N LEU A 70 -18.97 12.14 -3.34
CA LEU A 70 -18.67 11.05 -4.27
C LEU A 70 -17.22 11.06 -4.76
N LEU A 71 -16.68 12.25 -5.07
CA LEU A 71 -15.37 12.42 -5.72
C LEU A 71 -14.31 12.97 -4.78
N GLY A 72 -14.71 13.50 -3.61
CA GLY A 72 -13.79 14.07 -2.63
C GLY A 72 -12.77 13.04 -2.14
N ARG A 73 -11.49 13.37 -2.26
CA ARG A 73 -10.43 12.49 -1.76
C ARG A 73 -10.42 12.51 -0.24
N ARG A 74 -10.45 11.34 0.36
CA ARG A 74 -10.27 11.18 1.80
C ARG A 74 -8.79 11.38 2.11
N ARG A 75 -8.49 12.32 3.03
CA ARG A 75 -7.14 12.60 3.47
C ARG A 75 -7.00 12.31 4.95
N TRP A 76 -5.80 11.91 5.32
CA TRP A 76 -5.40 11.69 6.70
C TRP A 76 -4.25 12.63 7.06
N GLN A 77 -4.15 13.00 8.30
CA GLN A 77 -3.08 13.84 8.81
C GLN A 77 -2.41 13.14 9.99
N ILE A 78 -1.10 13.10 9.98
CA ILE A 78 -0.29 12.61 11.09
C ILE A 78 -0.45 13.56 12.28
N SER A 79 -0.86 13.01 13.43
CA SER A 79 -1.13 13.79 14.66
C SER A 79 0.03 13.78 15.66
N LYS A 80 0.98 12.86 15.54
CA LYS A 80 2.22 12.72 16.33
C LYS A 80 3.34 12.34 15.38
N ASP A 81 4.58 12.77 15.63
CA ASP A 81 5.74 12.37 14.83
C ASP A 81 5.81 10.85 14.74
N PHE A 82 5.93 10.31 13.53
CA PHE A 82 6.04 8.89 13.28
C PHE A 82 7.48 8.52 13.02
N HIS A 83 8.07 7.75 13.95
CA HIS A 83 9.45 7.27 13.87
C HIS A 83 9.49 5.85 13.32
N TYR A 84 10.41 5.61 12.39
CA TYR A 84 10.65 4.30 11.82
C TYR A 84 12.12 4.10 11.46
N GLU A 85 12.52 2.86 11.32
CA GLU A 85 13.86 2.45 10.91
C GLU A 85 13.76 1.65 9.61
N LEU A 86 14.57 2.02 8.65
CA LEU A 86 14.70 1.30 7.39
C LEU A 86 16.16 0.97 7.15
N ASN A 87 16.48 -0.34 7.12
CA ASN A 87 17.84 -0.86 6.93
C ASN A 87 18.88 -0.25 7.91
N GLY A 88 18.49 -0.10 9.18
CA GLY A 88 19.36 0.41 10.24
C GLY A 88 19.43 1.94 10.36
N VAL A 89 18.77 2.69 9.48
CA VAL A 89 18.71 4.15 9.53
C VAL A 89 17.35 4.60 10.06
N LYS A 90 17.36 5.49 11.07
CA LYS A 90 16.14 6.03 11.67
C LYS A 90 15.66 7.27 10.93
N TYR A 91 14.37 7.26 10.60
CA TYR A 91 13.66 8.33 9.90
C TYR A 91 12.48 8.81 10.71
N VAL A 92 11.96 10.00 10.35
CA VAL A 92 10.77 10.58 10.95
C VAL A 92 9.86 11.21 9.90
N ILE A 93 8.56 10.91 10.00
CA ILE A 93 7.50 11.67 9.33
C ILE A 93 6.91 12.62 10.35
N PRO A 94 7.04 13.95 10.15
CA PRO A 94 6.63 14.92 11.14
C PRO A 94 5.11 15.00 11.29
N LYS A 95 4.66 15.34 12.48
CA LYS A 95 3.30 15.76 12.76
C LYS A 95 2.84 16.81 11.77
N GLY A 96 1.57 16.73 11.35
CA GLY A 96 0.98 17.66 10.39
C GLY A 96 1.12 17.20 8.92
N PHE A 97 1.94 16.20 8.63
CA PHE A 97 1.97 15.62 7.29
C PHE A 97 0.61 15.06 6.91
N SER A 98 0.11 15.45 5.73
CA SER A 98 -1.17 14.95 5.20
C SER A 98 -0.95 14.13 3.93
N PHE A 99 -1.65 13.02 3.85
CA PHE A 99 -1.60 12.05 2.76
C PHE A 99 -3.00 11.51 2.48
N ASP A 100 -3.21 10.93 1.32
CA ASP A 100 -4.52 10.40 0.88
C ASP A 100 -4.61 8.86 1.00
N GLY A 101 -3.65 8.26 1.65
CA GLY A 101 -3.51 6.80 1.77
C GLY A 101 -2.67 6.24 0.64
N ALA A 102 -2.52 4.92 0.59
CA ALA A 102 -1.87 4.30 -0.55
C ALA A 102 -2.65 4.65 -1.81
N SER A 103 -1.98 5.25 -2.80
CA SER A 103 -2.55 5.62 -4.10
C SER A 103 -2.86 4.36 -4.92
N VAL A 104 -3.76 3.52 -4.37
CA VAL A 104 -4.19 2.28 -5.00
C VAL A 104 -5.30 2.60 -5.99
N PRO A 105 -5.24 2.07 -7.22
CA PRO A 105 -6.34 2.20 -8.17
C PRO A 105 -7.67 1.78 -7.54
N LYS A 106 -8.76 2.52 -7.82
CA LYS A 106 -10.06 2.34 -7.17
C LYS A 106 -10.58 0.89 -7.21
N PHE A 107 -10.30 0.15 -8.27
CA PHE A 107 -10.71 -1.25 -8.38
C PHE A 107 -9.94 -2.18 -7.43
N LEU A 108 -8.71 -1.84 -7.06
CA LEU A 108 -7.92 -2.56 -6.06
C LEU A 108 -8.21 -2.07 -4.63
N ALA A 109 -8.67 -0.83 -4.47
CA ALA A 109 -8.95 -0.24 -3.15
C ALA A 109 -10.05 -1.00 -2.38
N THR A 110 -10.90 -1.77 -3.08
CA THR A 110 -11.89 -2.66 -2.47
C THR A 110 -11.23 -3.83 -1.74
N PHE A 111 -10.11 -4.33 -2.28
CA PHE A 111 -9.37 -5.47 -1.72
C PHE A 111 -8.17 -5.02 -0.89
N LEU A 112 -7.56 -3.90 -1.28
CA LEU A 112 -6.39 -3.31 -0.66
C LEU A 112 -6.79 -1.99 -0.01
N SER A 113 -7.32 -2.05 1.21
CA SER A 113 -7.66 -0.82 1.93
C SER A 113 -6.43 0.10 2.00
N PRO A 114 -6.53 1.35 1.55
CA PRO A 114 -5.42 2.32 1.62
C PRO A 114 -5.02 2.65 3.07
N VAL A 115 -5.85 2.28 4.04
CA VAL A 115 -5.62 2.45 5.50
C VAL A 115 -5.38 1.09 6.17
N GLY A 116 -5.27 0.00 5.39
CA GLY A 116 -5.05 -1.36 5.86
C GLY A 116 -3.60 -1.81 5.70
N VAL A 117 -3.44 -2.95 5.06
CA VAL A 117 -2.14 -3.65 4.90
C VAL A 117 -1.07 -2.85 4.14
N LEU A 118 -1.45 -1.83 3.38
CA LEU A 118 -0.53 -0.98 2.62
C LEU A 118 -0.26 0.38 3.27
N LEU A 119 -0.81 0.63 4.47
CA LEU A 119 -0.76 1.95 5.10
C LEU A 119 0.66 2.46 5.33
N LEU A 120 1.52 1.65 5.94
CA LEU A 120 2.86 2.10 6.33
C LEU A 120 3.74 2.37 5.10
N GLY A 121 3.74 1.46 4.14
CA GLY A 121 4.42 1.69 2.87
C GLY A 121 3.86 2.90 2.12
N GLY A 122 2.53 3.05 2.08
CA GLY A 122 1.86 4.20 1.45
C GLY A 122 2.20 5.53 2.10
N LEU A 123 2.18 5.60 3.43
CA LEU A 123 2.55 6.79 4.20
C LEU A 123 3.98 7.26 3.90
N ILE A 124 4.92 6.32 3.91
CA ILE A 124 6.34 6.62 3.64
C ILE A 124 6.55 6.98 2.17
N HIS A 125 5.88 6.29 1.26
CA HIS A 125 5.88 6.59 -0.17
C HIS A 125 5.37 8.02 -0.45
N ASP A 126 4.20 8.38 0.09
CA ASP A 126 3.62 9.71 -0.10
C ASP A 126 4.52 10.81 0.46
N TYR A 127 5.20 10.53 1.60
CA TYR A 127 6.19 11.45 2.15
C TYR A 127 7.39 11.60 1.22
N ALA A 128 7.99 10.48 0.80
CA ALA A 128 9.13 10.45 -0.09
C ALA A 128 8.81 11.13 -1.44
N TYR A 129 7.64 10.86 -1.99
CA TYR A 129 7.18 11.43 -3.26
C TYR A 129 7.01 12.96 -3.16
N LYS A 130 6.40 13.44 -2.06
CA LYS A 130 6.12 14.87 -1.87
C LYS A 130 7.37 15.71 -1.65
N TYR A 131 8.35 15.16 -0.94
CA TYR A 131 9.56 15.90 -0.55
C TYR A 131 10.82 15.48 -1.33
N ALA A 132 10.71 14.49 -2.22
CA ALA A 132 11.83 13.85 -2.92
C ALA A 132 12.95 13.38 -1.96
N ALA A 133 12.59 13.07 -0.71
CA ALA A 133 13.54 12.68 0.32
C ALA A 133 12.87 12.00 1.52
N LEU A 134 13.66 11.20 2.26
CA LEU A 134 13.32 10.74 3.61
C LEU A 134 14.07 11.58 4.64
N LYS A 135 13.35 12.04 5.67
CA LYS A 135 13.91 12.88 6.73
C LYS A 135 14.53 12.00 7.83
N PRO A 136 15.85 12.08 8.07
CA PRO A 136 16.47 11.38 9.17
C PRO A 136 15.95 11.87 10.52
N ALA A 137 15.85 10.97 11.50
CA ALA A 137 15.44 11.32 12.87
C ALA A 137 16.55 12.09 13.62
N LEU A 138 17.81 11.83 13.28
CA LEU A 138 18.97 12.51 13.85
C LEU A 138 19.44 13.64 12.93
N GLN A 139 19.67 14.84 13.47
CA GLN A 139 20.11 16.02 12.72
C GLN A 139 21.49 15.86 12.05
N GLN A 140 22.31 14.91 12.51
CA GLN A 140 23.64 14.65 11.96
C GLN A 140 23.65 13.75 10.73
N SER A 141 22.52 13.14 10.38
CA SER A 141 22.42 12.28 9.20
C SER A 141 21.99 13.09 7.99
N SER A 142 22.63 12.87 6.84
CA SER A 142 22.26 13.51 5.59
C SER A 142 20.84 13.09 5.15
N LEU A 143 20.11 14.04 4.58
CA LEU A 143 18.81 13.78 3.98
C LEU A 143 18.98 12.73 2.87
N LEU A 144 18.21 11.63 2.92
CA LEU A 144 18.23 10.65 1.84
C LEU A 144 17.34 11.17 0.71
N VAL A 145 17.98 11.64 -0.37
CA VAL A 145 17.29 12.01 -1.60
C VAL A 145 16.73 10.75 -2.25
N VAL A 146 15.46 10.78 -2.60
CA VAL A 146 14.73 9.62 -3.14
C VAL A 146 14.02 10.05 -4.42
N ASP A 147 14.32 9.40 -5.54
CA ASP A 147 13.56 9.58 -6.76
C ASP A 147 12.24 8.80 -6.72
N GLN A 148 11.36 9.05 -7.70
CA GLN A 148 10.07 8.38 -7.78
C GLN A 148 10.21 6.85 -7.80
N LYS A 149 11.14 6.32 -8.59
CA LYS A 149 11.34 4.86 -8.71
C LYS A 149 11.83 4.24 -7.39
N GLN A 150 12.63 5.00 -6.64
CA GLN A 150 13.09 4.57 -5.33
C GLN A 150 11.94 4.62 -4.31
N ALA A 151 11.09 5.66 -4.34
CA ALA A 151 9.90 5.73 -3.50
C ALA A 151 8.96 4.56 -3.74
N ASP A 152 8.70 4.20 -5.02
CA ASP A 152 7.87 3.05 -5.39
C ASP A 152 8.46 1.72 -4.88
N LYS A 153 9.79 1.57 -4.97
CA LYS A 153 10.47 0.38 -4.42
C LYS A 153 10.36 0.32 -2.90
N ILE A 154 10.59 1.44 -2.22
CA ILE A 154 10.45 1.54 -0.75
C ILE A 154 9.03 1.16 -0.32
N PHE A 155 8.00 1.65 -1.03
CA PHE A 155 6.61 1.25 -0.81
C PHE A 155 6.44 -0.28 -0.84
N ARG A 156 6.87 -0.90 -1.94
CA ARG A 156 6.79 -2.35 -2.12
C ARG A 156 7.52 -3.09 -1.02
N ASP A 157 8.77 -2.67 -0.76
CA ASP A 157 9.70 -3.37 0.12
C ASP A 157 9.21 -3.35 1.58
N ILE A 158 8.74 -2.20 2.04
CA ILE A 158 8.15 -2.05 3.38
C ILE A 158 6.88 -2.91 3.51
N ASN A 159 6.00 -2.85 2.51
CA ASN A 159 4.76 -3.63 2.59
C ASN A 159 5.00 -5.14 2.55
N ILE A 160 5.97 -5.62 1.78
CA ILE A 160 6.37 -7.04 1.79
C ILE A 160 6.89 -7.42 3.18
N GLU A 161 7.75 -6.60 3.79
CA GLU A 161 8.29 -6.86 5.12
C GLU A 161 7.19 -6.94 6.18
N ILE A 162 6.18 -6.06 6.10
CA ILE A 162 5.11 -6.01 7.10
C ILE A 162 4.10 -7.14 6.94
N ASN A 163 3.62 -7.38 5.73
CA ASN A 163 2.46 -8.25 5.50
C ASN A 163 2.79 -9.61 4.89
N GLY A 164 4.02 -9.82 4.40
CA GLY A 164 4.46 -11.08 3.83
C GLY A 164 3.83 -11.47 2.49
N PHE A 165 3.07 -10.58 1.84
CA PHE A 165 2.43 -10.85 0.55
C PHE A 165 3.29 -10.35 -0.61
N TYR A 166 4.21 -11.17 -1.09
CA TYR A 166 5.11 -10.80 -2.18
C TYR A 166 4.36 -10.42 -3.46
N PHE A 167 3.51 -11.31 -3.97
CA PHE A 167 2.77 -11.11 -5.22
C PHE A 167 1.85 -9.89 -5.17
N LEU A 168 1.08 -9.73 -4.10
CA LEU A 168 0.13 -8.63 -3.94
C LEU A 168 0.83 -7.27 -3.91
N ASN A 169 1.97 -7.19 -3.21
CA ASN A 169 2.74 -5.96 -3.11
C ASN A 169 3.46 -5.61 -4.43
N TYR A 170 3.85 -6.60 -5.22
CA TYR A 170 4.32 -6.36 -6.58
C TYR A 170 3.21 -5.88 -7.51
N LEU A 171 1.99 -6.42 -7.40
CA LEU A 171 0.85 -5.93 -8.15
C LEU A 171 0.54 -4.46 -7.83
N ALA A 172 0.53 -4.11 -6.53
CA ALA A 172 0.36 -2.73 -6.10
C ALA A 172 1.49 -1.81 -6.60
N TYR A 173 2.74 -2.28 -6.54
CA TYR A 173 3.91 -1.56 -7.09
C TYR A 173 3.80 -1.28 -8.60
N TRP A 174 3.35 -2.25 -9.39
CA TRP A 174 3.15 -2.04 -10.83
C TRP A 174 2.00 -1.07 -11.12
N ALA A 175 0.98 -1.05 -10.28
CA ALA A 175 -0.13 -0.12 -10.41
C ALA A 175 0.24 1.34 -10.08
N LEU A 176 1.33 1.57 -9.33
CA LEU A 176 1.87 2.91 -9.05
C LEU A 176 2.73 3.47 -10.18
N ARG A 177 3.28 2.60 -11.04
CA ARG A 177 4.20 2.92 -12.15
C ARG A 177 3.47 3.12 -13.45
#